data_4d7bc5cb3b946494051020ca96231fad
#
_entry.id   4d7bc5cb3b946494051020ca96231fad
#
_cell.length_a   1.000
_cell.length_b   1.000
_cell.length_c   1.000
_cell.angle_alpha   90.00
_cell.angle_beta   90.00
_cell.angle_gamma   90.00
#
_symmetry.space_group_name_H-M   'P 1'
#
loop_
_entity.id
_entity.type
_entity.pdbx_description
1 polymer ?
#
loop_
_entity_poly.entity_id
_entity_poly.type
_entity_poly.pdbx_seq_one_letter_code
_entity_poly.pdbx_strand_id
1 'polypeptide(L)'
;ALKEYLNTRAELDGNSGRALTSLPLFARHDKGAGKKVKPITTTTGRNIVAKRVKECLGKDAVGTITPHSFRHYFVTTVLRGSGGNLKLAQELARHKNITVTTRYAHLADDELDKGYFNIFEQENDKK
;
A
#
# COMPACT_ATOMS: atom_id res chain seq x y z
N ALA A 1 9.80 -10.19 3.71
CA ALA A 1 10.19 -9.14 2.74
C ALA A 1 10.64 -7.86 3.43
N LEU A 2 9.75 -7.05 4.08
CA LEU A 2 10.16 -5.76 4.68
C LEU A 2 11.20 -5.92 5.79
N LYS A 3 11.07 -6.91 6.67
CA LYS A 3 12.03 -7.20 7.74
C LYS A 3 13.42 -7.55 7.19
N GLU A 4 13.49 -8.36 6.15
CA GLU A 4 14.74 -8.72 5.46
C GLU A 4 15.39 -7.49 4.82
N TYR A 5 14.59 -6.66 4.16
CA TYR A 5 15.06 -5.40 3.59
C TYR A 5 15.64 -4.47 4.67
N LEU A 6 14.99 -4.34 5.82
CA LEU A 6 15.48 -3.51 6.93
C LEU A 6 16.75 -4.07 7.55
N ASN A 7 16.89 -5.39 7.65
CA ASN A 7 18.11 -6.02 8.13
C ASN A 7 19.29 -5.74 7.17
N THR A 8 19.09 -5.92 5.86
CA THR A 8 20.10 -5.59 4.85
C THR A 8 20.48 -4.10 4.90
N ARG A 9 19.51 -3.23 5.14
CA ARG A 9 19.75 -1.79 5.31
C ARG A 9 20.56 -1.47 6.56
N ALA A 10 20.35 -2.18 7.66
CA ALA A 10 21.15 -2.00 8.86
C ALA A 10 22.64 -2.27 8.61
N GLU A 11 22.96 -3.28 7.79
CA GLU A 11 24.32 -3.58 7.37
C GLU A 11 24.89 -2.51 6.43
N LEU A 12 24.13 -2.04 5.45
CA LEU A 12 24.58 -1.06 4.45
C LEU A 12 24.71 0.36 5.01
N ASP A 13 23.77 0.76 5.85
CA ASP A 13 23.63 2.14 6.32
C ASP A 13 24.07 2.34 7.79
N GLY A 14 24.47 1.27 8.49
CA GLY A 14 24.88 1.31 9.89
C GLY A 14 26.08 2.23 10.16
N ASN A 15 26.94 2.40 9.18
CA ASN A 15 28.11 3.28 9.25
C ASN A 15 27.81 4.76 8.86
N SER A 16 26.55 5.10 8.60
CA SER A 16 26.18 6.48 8.21
C SER A 16 26.28 7.50 9.34
N GLY A 17 26.50 7.05 10.57
CA GLY A 17 26.51 7.90 11.78
C GLY A 17 25.12 8.43 12.19
N ARG A 18 24.06 7.96 11.57
CA ARG A 18 22.66 8.34 11.84
C ARG A 18 21.81 7.14 12.24
N ALA A 19 20.87 7.35 13.16
CA ALA A 19 19.90 6.31 13.50
C ALA A 19 19.06 5.93 12.28
N LEU A 20 18.81 4.63 12.05
CA LEU A 20 18.01 4.14 10.92
C LEU A 20 16.60 4.76 10.89
N THR A 21 16.03 5.09 12.06
CA THR A 21 14.73 5.75 12.19
C THR A 21 14.70 7.17 11.59
N SER A 22 15.85 7.81 11.44
CA SER A 22 16.00 9.13 10.83
C SER A 22 16.32 9.10 9.34
N LEU A 23 16.52 7.89 8.78
CA LEU A 23 16.83 7.69 7.37
C LEU A 23 15.57 7.41 6.55
N PRO A 24 15.59 7.71 5.24
CA PRO A 24 14.45 7.35 4.38
C PRO A 24 14.25 5.83 4.36
N LEU A 25 12.99 5.38 4.41
CA LEU A 25 12.67 3.95 4.36
C LEU A 25 13.22 3.29 3.09
N PHE A 26 12.98 3.89 1.93
CA PHE A 26 13.53 3.44 0.66
C PHE A 26 14.70 4.33 0.25
N ALA A 27 15.90 3.81 0.35
CA ALA A 27 17.13 4.54 0.11
C ALA A 27 17.84 4.07 -1.16
N ARG A 28 18.66 4.96 -1.72
CA ARG A 28 19.54 4.67 -2.84
C ARG A 28 20.84 4.05 -2.32
N HIS A 29 21.30 3.00 -2.99
CA HIS A 29 22.58 2.33 -2.73
C HIS A 29 23.44 2.23 -4.01
N ASP A 30 23.11 3.04 -5.02
CA ASP A 30 23.88 3.14 -6.25
C ASP A 30 25.10 4.05 -6.07
N LYS A 31 26.06 3.94 -7.00
CA LYS A 31 27.30 4.73 -6.97
C LYS A 31 27.07 6.24 -6.89
N GLY A 32 25.95 6.74 -7.45
CA GLY A 32 25.57 8.16 -7.40
C GLY A 32 25.07 8.66 -6.04
N ALA A 33 24.81 7.78 -5.09
CA ALA A 33 24.42 8.17 -3.73
C ALA A 33 25.63 8.64 -2.91
N GLY A 34 26.84 8.17 -3.25
CA GLY A 34 28.07 8.43 -2.49
C GLY A 34 27.98 7.86 -1.07
N LYS A 35 28.58 8.57 -0.10
CA LYS A 35 28.54 8.19 1.32
C LYS A 35 27.24 8.63 2.04
N LYS A 36 26.37 9.39 1.36
CA LYS A 36 25.14 9.92 1.98
C LYS A 36 23.95 9.02 1.66
N VAL A 37 23.20 8.60 2.69
CA VAL A 37 21.95 7.88 2.52
C VAL A 37 20.87 8.83 2.00
N LYS A 38 20.46 8.67 0.75
CA LYS A 38 19.47 9.50 0.06
C LYS A 38 18.20 8.70 -0.25
N PRO A 39 17.01 9.31 -0.24
CA PRO A 39 15.80 8.63 -0.67
C PRO A 39 15.85 8.28 -2.16
N ILE A 40 15.10 7.25 -2.56
CA ILE A 40 14.81 7.02 -3.97
C ILE A 40 13.91 8.15 -4.49
N THR A 41 14.00 8.46 -5.78
CA THR A 41 13.08 9.39 -6.42
C THR A 41 11.73 8.72 -6.74
N THR A 42 10.70 9.53 -6.96
CA THR A 42 9.40 9.02 -7.43
C THR A 42 9.51 8.29 -8.76
N THR A 43 10.37 8.77 -9.66
CA THR A 43 10.68 8.12 -10.94
C THR A 43 11.31 6.74 -10.71
N THR A 44 12.30 6.64 -9.82
CA THR A 44 12.90 5.36 -9.45
C THR A 44 11.86 4.39 -8.90
N GLY A 45 10.99 4.85 -8.01
CA GLY A 45 9.90 4.04 -7.46
C GLY A 45 8.94 3.52 -8.55
N ARG A 46 8.54 4.37 -9.49
CA ARG A 46 7.72 3.97 -10.65
C ARG A 46 8.43 2.93 -11.52
N ASN A 47 9.72 3.11 -11.79
CA ASN A 47 10.50 2.19 -12.60
C ASN A 47 10.64 0.82 -11.92
N ILE A 48 10.81 0.77 -10.61
CA ILE A 48 10.84 -0.48 -9.84
C ILE A 48 9.50 -1.22 -10.00
N VAL A 49 8.38 -0.52 -9.81
CA VAL A 49 7.05 -1.11 -9.99
C VAL A 49 6.86 -1.62 -11.42
N ALA A 50 7.16 -0.80 -12.44
CA ALA A 50 7.03 -1.19 -13.83
C ALA A 50 7.88 -2.42 -14.18
N LYS A 51 9.11 -2.49 -13.66
CA LYS A 51 9.98 -3.65 -13.84
C LYS A 51 9.36 -4.91 -13.24
N ARG A 52 8.85 -4.85 -12.01
CA ARG A 52 8.21 -5.99 -11.34
C ARG A 52 6.92 -6.42 -12.04
N VAL A 53 6.10 -5.47 -12.46
CA VAL A 53 4.89 -5.75 -13.25
C VAL A 53 5.25 -6.50 -14.54
N LYS A 54 6.30 -6.04 -15.25
CA LYS A 54 6.78 -6.71 -16.46
C LYS A 54 7.26 -8.14 -16.20
N GLU A 55 8.03 -8.33 -15.13
CA GLU A 55 8.59 -9.64 -14.76
C GLU A 55 7.49 -10.64 -14.35
N CYS A 56 6.48 -10.19 -13.61
CA CYS A 56 5.44 -11.04 -13.04
C CYS A 56 4.21 -11.22 -13.95
N LEU A 57 3.84 -10.21 -14.72
CA LEU A 57 2.57 -10.13 -15.46
C LEU A 57 2.75 -9.91 -16.96
N GLY A 58 4.00 -9.73 -17.43
CA GLY A 58 4.30 -9.51 -18.84
C GLY A 58 4.32 -8.04 -19.26
N LYS A 59 4.75 -7.81 -20.51
CA LYS A 59 4.92 -6.46 -21.06
C LYS A 59 3.60 -5.69 -21.18
N ASP A 60 2.53 -6.37 -21.51
CA ASP A 60 1.22 -5.76 -21.79
C ASP A 60 0.56 -5.18 -20.53
N ALA A 61 0.97 -5.65 -19.35
CA ALA A 61 0.53 -5.10 -18.07
C ALA A 61 1.23 -3.80 -17.67
N VAL A 62 2.38 -3.49 -18.30
CA VAL A 62 3.14 -2.26 -18.01
C VAL A 62 2.36 -1.05 -18.54
N GLY A 63 2.16 -0.07 -17.66
CA GLY A 63 1.34 1.12 -17.97
C GLY A 63 -0.13 0.97 -17.57
N THR A 64 -0.70 -0.24 -17.61
CA THR A 64 -2.03 -0.53 -17.09
C THR A 64 -1.99 -0.72 -15.57
N ILE A 65 -1.01 -1.49 -15.07
CA ILE A 65 -0.78 -1.68 -13.63
C ILE A 65 0.31 -0.72 -13.16
N THR A 66 -0.09 0.24 -12.35
CA THR A 66 0.73 1.36 -11.87
C THR A 66 0.74 1.40 -10.34
N PRO A 67 1.55 2.25 -9.70
CA PRO A 67 1.47 2.47 -8.25
C PRO A 67 0.06 2.85 -7.76
N HIS A 68 -0.73 3.55 -8.58
CA HIS A 68 -2.13 3.86 -8.28
C HIS A 68 -3.02 2.61 -8.23
N SER A 69 -2.77 1.63 -9.10
CA SER A 69 -3.51 0.36 -9.08
C SER A 69 -3.29 -0.39 -7.77
N PHE A 70 -2.05 -0.42 -7.26
CA PHE A 70 -1.75 -1.00 -5.95
C PHE A 70 -2.40 -0.24 -4.80
N ARG A 71 -2.43 1.09 -4.87
CA ARG A 71 -3.12 1.92 -3.87
C ARG A 71 -4.63 1.67 -3.91
N HIS A 72 -5.22 1.57 -5.09
CA HIS A 72 -6.62 1.21 -5.26
C HIS A 72 -6.94 -0.14 -4.64
N TYR A 73 -6.14 -1.16 -4.95
CA TYR A 73 -6.27 -2.49 -4.37
C TYR A 73 -6.17 -2.46 -2.83
N PHE A 74 -5.22 -1.72 -2.29
CA PHE A 74 -5.04 -1.56 -0.85
C PHE A 74 -6.29 -0.97 -0.17
N VAL A 75 -6.81 0.16 -0.68
CA VAL A 75 -8.01 0.81 -0.14
C VAL A 75 -9.22 -0.12 -0.19
N THR A 76 -9.42 -0.80 -1.32
CA THR A 76 -10.50 -1.78 -1.51
C THR A 76 -10.40 -2.93 -0.50
N THR A 77 -9.19 -3.45 -0.29
CA THR A 77 -8.95 -4.54 0.67
C THR A 77 -9.21 -4.11 2.10
N VAL A 78 -8.78 -2.90 2.48
CA VAL A 78 -9.05 -2.34 3.81
C VAL A 78 -10.55 -2.16 4.04
N LEU A 79 -11.27 -1.62 3.06
CA LEU A 79 -12.73 -1.44 3.16
C LEU A 79 -13.45 -2.77 3.33
N ARG A 80 -13.14 -3.76 2.50
CA ARG A 80 -13.75 -5.10 2.60
C ARG A 80 -13.42 -5.78 3.93
N GLY A 81 -12.16 -5.71 4.37
CA GLY A 81 -11.73 -6.33 5.63
C GLY A 81 -12.22 -5.62 6.89
N SER A 82 -12.64 -4.35 6.79
CA SER A 82 -13.13 -3.55 7.91
C SER A 82 -14.65 -3.36 7.94
N GLY A 83 -15.40 -4.05 7.08
CA GLY A 83 -16.85 -3.87 6.98
C GLY A 83 -17.24 -2.46 6.51
N GLY A 84 -16.49 -1.88 5.58
CA GLY A 84 -16.81 -0.59 4.96
C GLY A 84 -16.31 0.64 5.75
N ASN A 85 -15.34 0.50 6.64
CA ASN A 85 -14.83 1.63 7.43
C ASN A 85 -14.01 2.61 6.57
N LEU A 86 -14.71 3.61 6.00
CA LEU A 86 -14.12 4.66 5.15
C LEU A 86 -13.06 5.48 5.89
N LYS A 87 -13.27 5.77 7.18
CA LYS A 87 -12.32 6.55 7.97
C LYS A 87 -11.00 5.82 8.15
N LEU A 88 -11.05 4.54 8.48
CA LEU A 88 -9.88 3.69 8.58
C LEU A 88 -9.12 3.62 7.24
N ALA A 89 -9.83 3.42 6.14
CA ALA A 89 -9.24 3.37 4.80
C ALA A 89 -8.58 4.70 4.43
N GLN A 90 -9.21 5.83 4.75
CA GLN A 90 -8.64 7.17 4.55
C GLN A 90 -7.31 7.34 5.30
N GLU A 91 -7.29 7.01 6.58
CA GLU A 91 -6.12 7.18 7.44
C GLU A 91 -4.96 6.29 7.00
N LEU A 92 -5.22 5.01 6.78
CA LEU A 92 -4.21 4.05 6.34
C LEU A 92 -3.67 4.38 4.94
N ALA A 93 -4.51 4.84 4.03
CA ALA A 93 -4.09 5.29 2.71
C ALA A 93 -3.45 6.68 2.73
N ARG A 94 -3.47 7.39 3.85
CA ARG A 94 -2.98 8.78 3.99
C ARG A 94 -3.61 9.73 2.96
N HIS A 95 -4.90 9.60 2.73
CA HIS A 95 -5.64 10.52 1.91
C HIS A 95 -5.88 11.82 2.68
N LYS A 96 -5.29 12.93 2.25
CA LYS A 96 -5.49 14.24 2.88
C LYS A 96 -6.94 14.71 2.81
N ASN A 97 -7.65 14.32 1.75
CA ASN A 97 -9.05 14.67 1.53
C ASN A 97 -9.90 13.39 1.53
N ILE A 98 -10.97 13.37 2.34
CA ILE A 98 -11.93 12.26 2.42
C ILE A 98 -12.60 11.99 1.06
N THR A 99 -12.79 13.01 0.23
CA THR A 99 -13.40 12.89 -1.11
C THR A 99 -12.69 11.85 -1.98
N VAL A 100 -11.39 11.64 -1.79
CA VAL A 100 -10.66 10.59 -2.52
C VAL A 100 -11.12 9.20 -2.09
N THR A 101 -11.40 9.02 -0.78
CA THR A 101 -11.85 7.74 -0.22
C THR A 101 -13.33 7.49 -0.52
N THR A 102 -14.16 8.53 -0.62
CA THR A 102 -15.60 8.40 -0.92
C THR A 102 -15.88 7.80 -2.30
N ARG A 103 -14.92 7.82 -3.22
CA ARG A 103 -15.01 7.09 -4.50
C ARG A 103 -15.20 5.57 -4.32
N TYR A 104 -14.87 5.07 -3.14
CA TYR A 104 -15.01 3.66 -2.77
C TYR A 104 -16.24 3.40 -1.88
N ALA A 105 -17.11 4.41 -1.69
CA ALA A 105 -18.28 4.32 -0.81
C ALA A 105 -19.22 3.17 -1.20
N HIS A 106 -19.38 2.91 -2.51
CA HIS A 106 -20.18 1.79 -3.01
C HIS A 106 -19.73 0.42 -2.47
N LEU A 107 -18.43 0.25 -2.15
CA LEU A 107 -17.93 -0.99 -1.53
C LEU A 107 -18.31 -1.08 -0.04
N ALA A 108 -18.50 0.07 0.62
CA ALA A 108 -19.00 0.11 1.99
C ALA A 108 -20.50 -0.26 2.04
N ASP A 109 -21.27 0.20 1.08
CA ASP A 109 -22.70 -0.10 0.98
C ASP A 109 -22.94 -1.59 0.75
N ASP A 110 -22.18 -2.22 -0.17
CA ASP A 110 -22.25 -3.67 -0.40
C ASP A 110 -21.91 -4.50 0.86
N GLU A 111 -20.97 -4.04 1.69
CA GLU A 111 -20.62 -4.71 2.94
C GLU A 111 -21.64 -4.47 4.06
N LEU A 112 -22.30 -3.30 4.08
CA LEU A 112 -23.41 -3.02 4.99
C LEU A 112 -24.61 -3.92 4.71
N ASP A 113 -24.98 -4.08 3.44
CA ASP A 113 -26.07 -4.97 3.03
C ASP A 113 -25.78 -6.43 3.43
N LYS A 114 -24.58 -6.93 3.15
CA LYS A 114 -24.16 -8.26 3.58
C LYS A 114 -24.16 -8.41 5.10
N GLY A 115 -23.69 -7.41 5.82
CA GLY A 115 -23.71 -7.38 7.28
C GLY A 115 -25.11 -7.44 7.84
N TYR A 116 -26.04 -6.66 7.26
CA TYR A 116 -27.46 -6.67 7.63
C TYR A 116 -28.07 -8.06 7.44
N PHE A 117 -27.94 -8.65 6.28
CA PHE A 117 -28.48 -10.00 5.99
C PHE A 117 -27.89 -11.06 6.92
N ASN A 118 -26.57 -11.04 7.15
CA ASN A 118 -25.91 -11.98 8.06
C ASN A 118 -26.43 -11.90 9.51
N ILE A 119 -26.75 -10.70 9.99
CA ILE A 119 -27.28 -10.51 11.37
C ILE A 119 -28.72 -11.01 11.47
N PHE A 120 -29.57 -10.67 10.52
CA PHE A 120 -31.01 -10.90 10.63
C PHE A 120 -31.48 -12.23 10.06
N GLU A 121 -30.74 -12.86 9.12
CA GLU A 121 -31.05 -14.20 8.63
C GLU A 121 -30.66 -15.30 9.63
N GLN A 122 -29.57 -15.10 10.42
CA GLN A 122 -29.19 -16.07 11.45
C GLN A 122 -30.17 -16.14 12.62
N GLU A 123 -31.01 -15.12 12.85
CA GLU A 123 -32.06 -15.17 13.86
C GLU A 123 -33.28 -15.96 13.43
N ASN A 124 -33.54 -16.08 12.11
CA ASN A 124 -34.68 -16.84 11.60
C ASN A 124 -34.46 -18.36 11.57
N ASP A 125 -33.20 -18.81 11.53
CA ASP A 125 -32.87 -20.24 11.57
C ASP A 125 -32.85 -20.84 12.98
N LYS A 126 -33.08 -20.05 14.02
CA LYS A 126 -33.14 -20.48 15.45
C LYS A 126 -34.56 -20.64 15.99
N LYS A 127 -35.55 -20.56 15.15
CA LYS A 127 -36.96 -20.89 15.50
C LYS A 127 -37.39 -22.18 14.82
#